data_a7b2b96ae7fae098294e59a01001b92a
#
_entry.id   a7b2b96ae7fae098294e59a01001b92a
#
_cell.length_a   1.000
_cell.length_b   1.000
_cell.length_c   1.000
_cell.angle_alpha   90.00
_cell.angle_beta   90.00
_cell.angle_gamma   90.00
#
_symmetry.space_group_name_H-M   'P 1'
#
loop_
_entity.id
_entity.type
_entity.pdbx_description
1 polymer ?
#
loop_
_entity_poly.entity_id
_entity_poly.type
_entity_poly.pdbx_seq_one_letter_code
_entity_poly.pdbx_strand_id
1 'polypeptide(L)'
;MRKLSVYVPRDAGDEVLEAARDHEAVHLARFDATVEEQPFDLIITCLSNRKVESFLERLEPIDDLRITFFPKGILALKPPPSEAPDQVTDVEERSPIETFLAGHQSIGAWTSFLGYAAAAGAVVWIGLFAETIFLLTAAMLLAPFAGPAMNAAIATASGDGPLLRKSLLRYVVALATSAAVALLLSLVFQLNEATTAMVDYGQVSPAAALLPLTAGVAGALFLTSSDRSSLVSGASVGVLVAASLAPPIGIVGMATAIGRWDLAVSSLFVVALQLVGINLSGAVVFRLFGLSQGGARYETASPGLFQGGIIVSTLLLCGLLAVQFSDPVVLERPGLARRAKVEMEEILQKSELAEPIEVTARFPQAGAKKEGPLLGEAIVLPAGNAAAQPPEDLRRELARLLQERLRRRWPSLTSFVDVSVLHVQGARGKP
;
A
#
# COMPACT_ATOMS: atom_id res chain seq x y z
N MET A 1 -3.89 -12.77 26.76
CA MET A 1 -5.22 -13.18 27.28
C MET A 1 -6.25 -12.10 26.99
N ARG A 2 -7.48 -12.47 26.74
CA ARG A 2 -8.63 -11.59 26.53
C ARG A 2 -9.70 -11.84 27.58
N LYS A 3 -10.35 -10.76 28.04
CA LYS A 3 -11.46 -10.85 28.99
C LYS A 3 -12.78 -10.87 28.23
N LEU A 4 -13.64 -11.82 28.56
CA LEU A 4 -14.98 -11.91 28.05
C LEU A 4 -15.98 -11.80 29.21
N SER A 5 -17.09 -11.14 28.93
CA SER A 5 -18.25 -11.11 29.81
C SER A 5 -19.41 -11.73 29.02
N VAL A 6 -19.92 -12.86 29.49
CA VAL A 6 -20.95 -13.67 28.84
C VAL A 6 -22.22 -13.59 29.68
N TYR A 7 -23.29 -13.06 29.11
CA TYR A 7 -24.61 -13.05 29.71
C TYR A 7 -25.42 -14.18 29.07
N VAL A 8 -25.95 -15.08 29.90
CA VAL A 8 -26.77 -16.21 29.45
C VAL A 8 -27.99 -16.37 30.35
N PRO A 9 -29.09 -16.93 29.87
CA PRO A 9 -30.18 -17.37 30.72
C PRO A 9 -29.69 -18.28 31.86
N ARG A 10 -30.35 -18.24 33.03
CA ARG A 10 -29.87 -18.95 34.24
C ARG A 10 -29.70 -20.46 34.07
N ASP A 11 -30.49 -21.07 33.21
CA ASP A 11 -30.41 -22.49 32.89
C ASP A 11 -29.19 -22.91 32.06
N ALA A 12 -28.60 -21.96 31.30
CA ALA A 12 -27.41 -22.19 30.48
C ALA A 12 -26.06 -21.80 31.15
N GLY A 13 -26.09 -21.25 32.36
CA GLY A 13 -24.89 -20.78 33.06
C GLY A 13 -23.85 -21.87 33.31
N ASP A 14 -24.27 -23.07 33.64
CA ASP A 14 -23.39 -24.21 33.89
C ASP A 14 -22.71 -24.72 32.61
N GLU A 15 -23.38 -24.67 31.47
CA GLU A 15 -22.82 -25.03 30.17
C GLU A 15 -21.68 -24.06 29.77
N VAL A 16 -21.87 -22.78 29.99
CA VAL A 16 -20.81 -21.78 29.74
C VAL A 16 -19.59 -21.96 30.66
N LEU A 17 -19.82 -22.31 31.94
CA LEU A 17 -18.75 -22.61 32.88
C LEU A 17 -17.96 -23.87 32.49
N GLU A 18 -18.65 -24.91 32.02
CA GLU A 18 -17.99 -26.12 31.51
C GLU A 18 -17.18 -25.81 30.26
N ALA A 19 -17.77 -25.14 29.28
CA ALA A 19 -17.07 -24.71 28.08
C ALA A 19 -15.83 -23.86 28.40
N ALA A 20 -15.92 -22.95 29.38
CA ALA A 20 -14.79 -22.14 29.79
C ALA A 20 -13.66 -22.98 30.41
N ARG A 21 -14.00 -24.00 31.22
CA ARG A 21 -13.02 -24.93 31.81
C ARG A 21 -12.34 -25.78 30.75
N ASP A 22 -13.09 -26.30 29.78
CA ASP A 22 -12.57 -27.10 28.67
C ASP A 22 -11.55 -26.33 27.83
N HIS A 23 -11.73 -24.99 27.75
CA HIS A 23 -10.82 -24.09 27.07
C HIS A 23 -9.71 -23.50 27.98
N GLU A 24 -9.54 -24.09 29.19
CA GLU A 24 -8.51 -23.66 30.16
C GLU A 24 -8.63 -22.15 30.52
N ALA A 25 -9.87 -21.67 30.66
CA ALA A 25 -10.15 -20.31 31.06
C ALA A 25 -9.68 -20.05 32.50
N VAL A 26 -9.14 -18.85 32.73
CA VAL A 26 -8.73 -18.40 34.07
C VAL A 26 -9.59 -17.24 34.54
N HIS A 27 -9.57 -16.98 35.86
CA HIS A 27 -10.38 -15.93 36.49
C HIS A 27 -11.88 -16.07 36.23
N LEU A 28 -12.35 -17.31 36.34
CA LEU A 28 -13.74 -17.67 36.12
C LEU A 28 -14.59 -17.19 37.31
N ALA A 29 -15.58 -16.35 37.04
CA ALA A 29 -16.52 -15.86 38.02
C ALA A 29 -17.94 -15.81 37.48
N ARG A 30 -18.92 -16.26 38.29
CA ARG A 30 -20.34 -16.21 37.94
C ARG A 30 -21.04 -15.24 38.91
N PHE A 31 -21.90 -14.43 38.36
CA PHE A 31 -22.71 -13.47 39.07
C PHE A 31 -24.16 -13.57 38.63
N ASP A 32 -25.09 -13.47 39.59
CA ASP A 32 -26.51 -13.31 39.28
C ASP A 32 -26.72 -11.92 38.67
N ALA A 33 -27.37 -11.86 37.52
CA ALA A 33 -27.69 -10.65 36.78
C ALA A 33 -29.18 -10.61 36.39
N THR A 34 -29.69 -9.42 36.17
CA THR A 34 -31.03 -9.22 35.59
C THR A 34 -30.87 -8.34 34.37
N VAL A 35 -31.34 -8.83 33.24
CA VAL A 35 -31.28 -8.11 31.95
C VAL A 35 -32.71 -7.97 31.45
N GLU A 36 -33.19 -6.72 31.27
CA GLU A 36 -34.58 -6.45 30.80
C GLU A 36 -35.67 -7.18 31.61
N GLU A 37 -35.49 -7.19 32.95
CA GLU A 37 -36.38 -7.85 33.94
C GLU A 37 -36.36 -9.42 33.89
N GLN A 38 -35.48 -10.00 33.08
CA GLN A 38 -35.27 -11.45 33.05
C GLN A 38 -34.04 -11.89 33.84
N PRO A 39 -34.05 -13.05 34.49
CA PRO A 39 -32.93 -13.57 35.22
C PRO A 39 -31.84 -14.14 34.29
N PHE A 40 -30.63 -13.58 34.40
CA PHE A 40 -29.45 -14.02 33.66
C PHE A 40 -28.32 -14.38 34.61
N ASP A 41 -27.37 -15.15 34.12
CA ASP A 41 -26.04 -15.30 34.69
C ASP A 41 -25.03 -14.48 33.92
N LEU A 42 -24.24 -13.70 34.63
CA LEU A 42 -23.06 -13.03 34.09
C LEU A 42 -21.81 -13.84 34.42
N ILE A 43 -21.17 -14.39 33.40
CA ILE A 43 -19.93 -15.13 33.56
C ILE A 43 -18.78 -14.29 33.01
N ILE A 44 -17.81 -13.99 33.90
CA ILE A 44 -16.59 -13.29 33.54
C ILE A 44 -15.48 -14.33 33.42
N THR A 45 -14.75 -14.29 32.31
CA THR A 45 -13.67 -15.23 32.05
C THR A 45 -12.51 -14.56 31.28
N CYS A 46 -11.32 -15.10 31.46
CA CYS A 46 -10.13 -14.70 30.70
C CYS A 46 -9.60 -15.93 29.93
N LEU A 47 -9.46 -15.77 28.62
CA LEU A 47 -9.01 -16.83 27.71
C LEU A 47 -7.75 -16.41 26.96
N SER A 48 -6.95 -17.40 26.58
CA SER A 48 -5.89 -17.26 25.58
C SER A 48 -6.49 -16.80 24.25
N ASN A 49 -5.77 -15.93 23.50
CA ASN A 49 -6.22 -15.46 22.20
C ASN A 49 -6.54 -16.60 21.22
N ARG A 50 -5.74 -17.67 21.29
CA ARG A 50 -5.88 -18.85 20.40
C ARG A 50 -7.16 -19.65 20.67
N LYS A 51 -7.67 -19.58 21.91
CA LYS A 51 -8.84 -20.35 22.36
C LYS A 51 -10.16 -19.56 22.29
N VAL A 52 -10.08 -18.25 22.01
CA VAL A 52 -11.29 -17.41 21.95
C VAL A 52 -12.27 -17.88 20.88
N GLU A 53 -11.78 -18.21 19.69
CA GLU A 53 -12.63 -18.64 18.58
C GLU A 53 -13.35 -19.95 18.90
N SER A 54 -12.61 -20.98 19.32
CA SER A 54 -13.19 -22.29 19.68
C SER A 54 -14.15 -22.22 20.86
N PHE A 55 -13.85 -21.35 21.84
CA PHE A 55 -14.77 -21.08 22.93
C PHE A 55 -16.08 -20.46 22.47
N LEU A 56 -16.00 -19.42 21.62
CA LEU A 56 -17.18 -18.78 21.06
C LEU A 56 -17.99 -19.73 20.17
N GLU A 57 -17.34 -20.61 19.43
CA GLU A 57 -17.96 -21.64 18.62
C GLU A 57 -18.73 -22.66 19.48
N ARG A 58 -18.19 -23.03 20.64
CA ARG A 58 -18.84 -23.91 21.60
C ARG A 58 -20.10 -23.29 22.22
N LEU A 59 -20.16 -21.97 22.33
CA LEU A 59 -21.30 -21.23 22.89
C LEU A 59 -22.41 -20.94 21.85
N GLU A 60 -22.13 -21.11 20.57
CA GLU A 60 -23.06 -20.78 19.48
C GLU A 60 -24.46 -21.43 19.62
N PRO A 61 -24.62 -22.69 20.13
CA PRO A 61 -25.93 -23.31 20.28
C PRO A 61 -26.82 -22.71 21.39
N ILE A 62 -26.27 -21.82 22.23
CA ILE A 62 -26.98 -21.23 23.36
C ILE A 62 -27.84 -20.06 22.88
N ASP A 63 -29.14 -20.15 23.04
CA ASP A 63 -30.09 -19.09 22.69
C ASP A 63 -29.96 -17.88 23.65
N ASP A 64 -30.27 -16.68 23.16
CA ASP A 64 -30.23 -15.39 23.89
C ASP A 64 -28.89 -15.09 24.58
N LEU A 65 -27.81 -15.51 23.94
CA LEU A 65 -26.44 -15.28 24.39
C LEU A 65 -25.99 -13.85 24.07
N ARG A 66 -25.48 -13.11 25.08
CA ARG A 66 -24.90 -11.77 24.90
C ARG A 66 -23.45 -11.78 25.36
N ILE A 67 -22.50 -11.46 24.46
CA ILE A 67 -21.08 -11.49 24.77
C ILE A 67 -20.49 -10.11 24.61
N THR A 68 -19.78 -9.65 25.66
CA THR A 68 -18.95 -8.46 25.59
C THR A 68 -17.49 -8.87 25.60
N PHE A 69 -16.78 -8.52 24.55
CA PHE A 69 -15.39 -8.83 24.34
C PHE A 69 -14.52 -7.60 24.61
N PHE A 70 -13.45 -7.78 25.42
CA PHE A 70 -12.49 -6.72 25.72
C PHE A 70 -11.24 -6.93 24.87
N PRO A 71 -11.02 -6.11 23.82
CA PRO A 71 -9.98 -6.36 22.82
C PRO A 71 -8.56 -6.06 23.28
N LYS A 72 -8.39 -5.41 24.46
CA LYS A 72 -7.07 -5.14 25.00
C LYS A 72 -6.55 -6.33 25.82
N GLY A 73 -5.27 -6.67 25.60
CA GLY A 73 -4.59 -7.70 26.37
C GLY A 73 -4.61 -7.41 27.87
N ILE A 74 -4.95 -8.41 28.65
CA ILE A 74 -4.98 -8.34 30.10
C ILE A 74 -3.82 -9.18 30.63
N LEU A 75 -2.99 -8.57 31.49
CA LEU A 75 -1.98 -9.26 32.27
C LEU A 75 -2.51 -9.38 33.70
N ALA A 76 -2.72 -10.61 34.16
CA ALA A 76 -3.05 -10.85 35.54
C ALA A 76 -1.75 -10.83 36.39
N LEU A 77 -1.81 -10.20 37.56
CA LEU A 77 -0.71 -10.26 38.50
C LEU A 77 -0.65 -11.60 39.28
N LYS A 78 -1.77 -12.28 39.35
CA LYS A 78 -1.91 -13.63 39.92
C LYS A 78 -2.89 -14.43 39.09
N PRO A 79 -2.58 -15.69 38.73
CA PRO A 79 -1.33 -16.39 38.98
C PRO A 79 -0.14 -15.74 38.28
N PRO A 80 1.10 -15.99 38.75
CA PRO A 80 2.29 -15.46 38.10
C PRO A 80 2.50 -16.10 36.69
N PRO A 81 3.30 -15.47 35.81
CA PRO A 81 3.51 -15.94 34.41
C PRO A 81 4.01 -17.41 34.31
N SER A 82 4.69 -17.91 35.34
CA SER A 82 5.14 -19.32 35.42
C SER A 82 3.98 -20.31 35.52
N GLU A 83 2.84 -19.87 36.08
CA GLU A 83 1.62 -20.69 36.22
C GLU A 83 0.59 -20.40 35.11
N ALA A 84 0.79 -19.34 34.37
CA ALA A 84 -0.05 -18.95 33.23
C ALA A 84 0.83 -18.51 32.04
N PRO A 85 1.57 -19.45 31.43
CA PRO A 85 2.53 -19.15 30.36
C PRO A 85 1.87 -18.47 29.16
N ASP A 86 0.62 -18.76 28.86
CA ASP A 86 -0.14 -18.14 27.77
C ASP A 86 -0.29 -16.61 27.94
N GLN A 87 -0.17 -16.06 29.14
CA GLN A 87 -0.16 -14.62 29.34
C GLN A 87 1.05 -13.95 28.68
N VAL A 88 2.15 -14.68 28.53
CA VAL A 88 3.41 -14.19 27.97
C VAL A 88 3.50 -14.52 26.47
N THR A 89 3.07 -15.71 26.08
CA THR A 89 3.23 -16.23 24.71
C THR A 89 2.15 -15.75 23.75
N ASP A 90 0.90 -15.54 24.22
CA ASP A 90 -0.23 -15.14 23.38
C ASP A 90 -0.39 -13.61 23.22
N VAL A 91 0.60 -12.85 23.61
CA VAL A 91 0.55 -11.38 23.48
C VAL A 91 0.79 -10.93 22.05
N GLU A 92 1.32 -11.82 21.19
CA GLU A 92 1.79 -11.48 19.86
C GLU A 92 0.72 -11.59 18.76
N GLU A 93 -0.34 -12.35 18.96
CA GLU A 93 -1.38 -12.59 17.95
C GLU A 93 -2.74 -12.06 18.41
N ARG A 94 -3.49 -11.43 17.50
CA ARG A 94 -4.88 -11.07 17.71
C ARG A 94 -5.78 -12.25 17.33
N SER A 95 -6.88 -12.42 18.05
CA SER A 95 -7.89 -13.39 17.62
C SER A 95 -8.58 -12.91 16.32
N PRO A 96 -9.06 -13.83 15.47
CA PRO A 96 -9.81 -13.48 14.26
C PRO A 96 -10.99 -12.54 14.53
N ILE A 97 -11.76 -12.81 15.60
CA ILE A 97 -12.90 -11.97 15.99
C ILE A 97 -12.45 -10.54 16.39
N GLU A 98 -11.30 -10.39 17.05
CA GLU A 98 -10.76 -9.08 17.40
C GLU A 98 -10.39 -8.28 16.15
N THR A 99 -9.75 -8.93 15.18
CA THR A 99 -9.40 -8.31 13.90
C THR A 99 -10.65 -7.88 13.12
N PHE A 100 -11.68 -8.72 13.11
CA PHE A 100 -12.97 -8.42 12.49
C PHE A 100 -13.67 -7.21 13.14
N LEU A 101 -13.79 -7.22 14.46
CA LEU A 101 -14.43 -6.12 15.21
C LEU A 101 -13.64 -4.82 15.08
N ALA A 102 -12.32 -4.88 15.07
CA ALA A 102 -11.48 -3.71 14.81
C ALA A 102 -11.74 -3.11 13.42
N GLY A 103 -11.96 -3.94 12.41
CA GLY A 103 -12.40 -3.50 11.08
C GLY A 103 -13.71 -2.72 11.14
N HIS A 104 -14.71 -3.23 11.82
CA HIS A 104 -15.98 -2.54 12.00
C HIS A 104 -15.86 -1.22 12.79
N GLN A 105 -15.05 -1.19 13.86
CA GLN A 105 -14.83 0.01 14.69
C GLN A 105 -13.99 1.08 13.99
N SER A 106 -13.15 0.71 13.03
CA SER A 106 -12.30 1.66 12.29
C SER A 106 -13.08 2.61 11.38
N ILE A 107 -14.39 2.40 11.25
CA ILE A 107 -15.30 3.27 10.51
C ILE A 107 -15.54 4.55 11.33
N GLY A 108 -14.58 5.46 11.35
CA GLY A 108 -14.64 6.75 12.05
C GLY A 108 -15.53 7.81 11.38
N ALA A 109 -15.50 9.04 11.90
CA ALA A 109 -16.28 10.15 11.37
C ALA A 109 -15.91 10.53 9.93
N TRP A 110 -16.90 10.82 9.09
CA TRP A 110 -16.71 11.20 7.68
C TRP A 110 -15.95 12.52 7.52
N THR A 111 -16.22 13.49 8.38
CA THR A 111 -15.62 14.83 8.30
C THR A 111 -14.10 14.81 8.41
N SER A 112 -13.57 14.17 9.45
CA SER A 112 -12.12 14.02 9.64
C SER A 112 -11.49 13.20 8.51
N PHE A 113 -12.15 12.12 8.09
CA PHE A 113 -11.68 11.26 7.02
C PHE A 113 -11.54 12.01 5.68
N LEU A 114 -12.55 12.79 5.29
CA LEU A 114 -12.51 13.61 4.09
C LEU A 114 -11.50 14.76 4.21
N GLY A 115 -11.36 15.36 5.39
CA GLY A 115 -10.33 16.36 5.66
C GLY A 115 -8.92 15.83 5.42
N TYR A 116 -8.60 14.62 5.91
CA TYR A 116 -7.32 13.97 5.64
C TYR A 116 -7.13 13.61 4.16
N ALA A 117 -8.17 13.14 3.48
CA ALA A 117 -8.10 12.84 2.05
C ALA A 117 -7.86 14.11 1.21
N ALA A 118 -8.52 15.21 1.55
CA ALA A 118 -8.33 16.51 0.89
C ALA A 118 -6.91 17.05 1.14
N ALA A 119 -6.44 17.02 2.38
CA ALA A 119 -5.08 17.45 2.73
C ALA A 119 -4.02 16.59 2.01
N ALA A 120 -4.21 15.27 1.97
CA ALA A 120 -3.32 14.37 1.22
C ALA A 120 -3.29 14.73 -0.27
N GLY A 121 -4.45 14.97 -0.88
CA GLY A 121 -4.54 15.42 -2.29
C GLY A 121 -3.77 16.72 -2.55
N ALA A 122 -3.85 17.69 -1.64
CA ALA A 122 -3.11 18.94 -1.74
C ALA A 122 -1.58 18.71 -1.64
N VAL A 123 -1.14 17.90 -0.68
CA VAL A 123 0.30 17.61 -0.52
C VAL A 123 0.85 16.78 -1.68
N VAL A 124 0.06 15.83 -2.22
CA VAL A 124 0.41 15.10 -3.46
C VAL A 124 0.59 16.08 -4.62
N TRP A 125 -0.36 17.01 -4.79
CA TRP A 125 -0.29 18.02 -5.85
C TRP A 125 0.99 18.85 -5.72
N ILE A 126 1.31 19.36 -4.51
CA ILE A 126 2.53 20.13 -4.26
C ILE A 126 3.77 19.28 -4.59
N GLY A 127 3.80 18.02 -4.13
CA GLY A 127 4.92 17.10 -4.35
C GLY A 127 5.17 16.79 -5.82
N LEU A 128 4.12 16.58 -6.61
CA LEU A 128 4.20 16.35 -8.05
C LEU A 128 4.52 17.64 -8.83
N PHE A 129 3.98 18.78 -8.39
CA PHE A 129 4.24 20.08 -9.01
C PHE A 129 5.67 20.56 -8.79
N ALA A 130 6.17 20.44 -7.56
CA ALA A 130 7.52 20.84 -7.17
C ALA A 130 8.58 19.74 -7.41
N GLU A 131 8.18 18.59 -7.96
CA GLU A 131 9.05 17.42 -8.21
C GLU A 131 9.80 16.93 -6.96
N THR A 132 9.16 17.02 -5.80
CA THR A 132 9.78 16.82 -4.50
C THR A 132 9.35 15.50 -3.85
N ILE A 133 10.22 14.48 -3.88
CA ILE A 133 9.92 13.12 -3.43
C ILE A 133 9.51 13.05 -1.95
N PHE A 134 10.16 13.83 -1.06
CA PHE A 134 9.83 13.79 0.37
C PHE A 134 8.43 14.36 0.68
N LEU A 135 7.90 15.28 -0.13
CA LEU A 135 6.52 15.74 0.00
C LEU A 135 5.53 14.66 -0.42
N LEU A 136 5.85 13.87 -1.44
CA LEU A 136 5.05 12.70 -1.79
C LEU A 136 5.01 11.69 -0.65
N THR A 137 6.14 11.46 0.02
CA THR A 137 6.20 10.60 1.21
C THR A 137 5.34 11.14 2.35
N ALA A 138 5.38 12.45 2.60
CA ALA A 138 4.52 13.09 3.60
C ALA A 138 3.02 12.95 3.26
N ALA A 139 2.66 13.08 1.98
CA ALA A 139 1.30 12.85 1.52
C ALA A 139 0.83 11.41 1.75
N MET A 140 1.72 10.43 1.55
CA MET A 140 1.45 9.01 1.79
C MET A 140 1.18 8.72 3.28
N LEU A 141 1.86 9.41 4.19
CA LEU A 141 1.60 9.33 5.64
C LEU A 141 0.25 9.93 6.02
N LEU A 142 -0.17 10.97 5.33
CA LEU A 142 -1.41 11.71 5.61
C LEU A 142 -2.64 11.02 5.01
N ALA A 143 -2.48 10.32 3.89
CA ALA A 143 -3.56 9.74 3.12
C ALA A 143 -4.30 8.62 3.89
N PRO A 144 -5.64 8.72 4.07
CA PRO A 144 -6.39 7.76 4.86
C PRO A 144 -6.82 6.52 4.06
N PHE A 145 -5.95 6.03 3.15
CA PHE A 145 -6.32 4.95 2.23
C PHE A 145 -6.16 3.55 2.84
N ALA A 146 -5.26 3.39 3.81
CA ALA A 146 -4.95 2.08 4.40
C ALA A 146 -6.14 1.46 5.15
N GLY A 147 -6.88 2.27 5.93
CA GLY A 147 -8.04 1.80 6.68
C GLY A 147 -9.11 1.15 5.79
N PRO A 148 -9.68 1.87 4.81
CA PRO A 148 -10.66 1.29 3.88
C PRO A 148 -10.12 0.11 3.07
N ALA A 149 -8.84 0.13 2.67
CA ALA A 149 -8.22 -0.96 1.93
C ALA A 149 -8.18 -2.25 2.75
N MET A 150 -7.69 -2.16 3.99
CA MET A 150 -7.61 -3.33 4.89
C MET A 150 -8.99 -3.82 5.32
N ASN A 151 -9.95 -2.90 5.55
CA ASN A 151 -11.33 -3.29 5.85
C ASN A 151 -12.01 -4.00 4.68
N ALA A 152 -11.72 -3.62 3.44
CA ALA A 152 -12.20 -4.34 2.27
C ALA A 152 -11.61 -5.77 2.24
N ALA A 153 -10.33 -5.94 2.55
CA ALA A 153 -9.70 -7.25 2.62
C ALA A 153 -10.25 -8.11 3.77
N ILE A 154 -10.49 -7.53 4.97
CA ILE A 154 -11.15 -8.19 6.09
C ILE A 154 -12.56 -8.63 5.68
N ALA A 155 -13.34 -7.74 5.06
CA ALA A 155 -14.70 -8.03 4.62
C ALA A 155 -14.74 -9.15 3.56
N THR A 156 -13.79 -9.16 2.64
CA THR A 156 -13.64 -10.23 1.63
C THR A 156 -13.30 -11.56 2.32
N ALA A 157 -12.37 -11.57 3.28
CA ALA A 157 -11.95 -12.77 4.01
C ALA A 157 -13.07 -13.36 4.87
N SER A 158 -13.80 -12.51 5.59
CA SER A 158 -14.92 -12.90 6.47
C SER A 158 -16.22 -13.15 5.72
N GLY A 159 -16.37 -12.70 4.48
CA GLY A 159 -17.60 -12.80 3.71
C GLY A 159 -18.66 -11.76 4.08
N ASP A 160 -18.27 -10.63 4.72
CA ASP A 160 -19.19 -9.57 5.13
C ASP A 160 -19.43 -8.57 3.99
N GLY A 161 -20.55 -8.76 3.28
CA GLY A 161 -20.96 -7.89 2.17
C GLY A 161 -21.24 -6.44 2.57
N PRO A 162 -21.98 -6.15 3.63
CA PRO A 162 -22.20 -4.82 4.18
C PRO A 162 -20.89 -4.06 4.51
N LEU A 163 -19.94 -4.72 5.17
CA LEU A 163 -18.63 -4.14 5.48
C LEU A 163 -17.84 -3.86 4.19
N LEU A 164 -17.82 -4.80 3.24
CA LEU A 164 -17.17 -4.63 1.95
C LEU A 164 -17.71 -3.40 1.20
N ARG A 165 -19.03 -3.29 1.09
CA ARG A 165 -19.66 -2.15 0.43
C ARG A 165 -19.33 -0.82 1.09
N LYS A 166 -19.39 -0.74 2.43
CA LYS A 166 -19.05 0.47 3.19
C LYS A 166 -17.57 0.84 3.01
N SER A 167 -16.66 -0.15 3.02
CA SER A 167 -15.23 0.04 2.84
C SER A 167 -14.89 0.52 1.44
N LEU A 168 -15.46 -0.11 0.41
CA LEU A 168 -15.27 0.31 -0.99
C LEU A 168 -15.83 1.71 -1.24
N LEU A 169 -17.01 2.04 -0.71
CA LEU A 169 -17.57 3.39 -0.83
C LEU A 169 -16.63 4.44 -0.22
N ARG A 170 -16.12 4.21 1.00
CA ARG A 170 -15.16 5.11 1.63
C ARG A 170 -13.89 5.25 0.83
N TYR A 171 -13.41 4.15 0.29
CA TYR A 171 -12.20 4.12 -0.51
C TYR A 171 -12.35 5.00 -1.76
N VAL A 172 -13.42 4.76 -2.54
CA VAL A 172 -13.72 5.54 -3.75
C VAL A 172 -13.91 7.03 -3.42
N VAL A 173 -14.63 7.34 -2.35
CA VAL A 173 -14.86 8.74 -1.94
C VAL A 173 -13.55 9.42 -1.52
N ALA A 174 -12.66 8.73 -0.79
CA ALA A 174 -11.37 9.30 -0.42
C ALA A 174 -10.48 9.56 -1.65
N LEU A 175 -10.40 8.60 -2.58
CA LEU A 175 -9.66 8.75 -3.82
C LEU A 175 -10.22 9.89 -4.67
N ALA A 176 -11.55 9.95 -4.84
CA ALA A 176 -12.22 11.01 -5.58
C ALA A 176 -11.98 12.40 -4.94
N THR A 177 -11.99 12.48 -3.60
CA THR A 177 -11.69 13.74 -2.89
C THR A 177 -10.26 14.19 -3.14
N SER A 178 -9.27 13.28 -3.03
CA SER A 178 -7.87 13.61 -3.29
C SER A 178 -7.65 14.04 -4.76
N ALA A 179 -8.26 13.33 -5.72
CA ALA A 179 -8.18 13.68 -7.13
C ALA A 179 -8.85 15.04 -7.43
N ALA A 180 -10.02 15.30 -6.82
CA ALA A 180 -10.73 16.57 -6.99
C ALA A 180 -9.92 17.76 -6.45
N VAL A 181 -9.25 17.60 -5.31
CA VAL A 181 -8.38 18.65 -4.76
C VAL A 181 -7.17 18.89 -5.67
N ALA A 182 -6.53 17.83 -6.16
CA ALA A 182 -5.41 17.95 -7.10
C ALA A 182 -5.85 18.62 -8.42
N LEU A 183 -7.04 18.30 -8.93
CA LEU A 183 -7.63 18.94 -10.09
C LEU A 183 -7.89 20.44 -9.84
N LEU A 184 -8.55 20.78 -8.72
CA LEU A 184 -8.87 22.18 -8.37
C LEU A 184 -7.58 23.01 -8.23
N LEU A 185 -6.57 22.50 -7.56
CA LEU A 185 -5.28 23.21 -7.44
C LEU A 185 -4.60 23.38 -8.80
N SER A 186 -4.66 22.39 -9.67
CA SER A 186 -4.12 22.52 -11.04
C SER A 186 -4.81 23.62 -11.85
N LEU A 187 -6.14 23.77 -11.69
CA LEU A 187 -6.89 24.84 -12.34
C LEU A 187 -6.57 26.20 -11.73
N VAL A 188 -6.47 26.30 -10.40
CA VAL A 188 -6.16 27.56 -9.69
C VAL A 188 -4.75 28.06 -10.04
N PHE A 189 -3.77 27.16 -10.06
CA PHE A 189 -2.37 27.50 -10.37
C PHE A 189 -2.05 27.42 -11.86
N GLN A 190 -3.05 27.23 -12.72
CA GLN A 190 -2.96 27.22 -14.18
C GLN A 190 -1.86 26.29 -14.69
N LEU A 191 -1.85 25.04 -14.18
CA LEU A 191 -0.94 24.02 -14.67
C LEU A 191 -1.27 23.71 -16.14
N ASN A 192 -0.33 23.95 -17.06
CA ASN A 192 -0.54 23.78 -18.50
C ASN A 192 0.18 22.56 -19.07
N GLU A 193 1.19 22.06 -18.39
CA GLU A 193 2.03 20.96 -18.85
C GLU A 193 2.20 19.90 -17.76
N ALA A 194 2.42 18.64 -18.18
CA ALA A 194 2.72 17.56 -17.27
C ALA A 194 4.15 17.68 -16.75
N THR A 195 4.34 17.58 -15.42
CA THR A 195 5.67 17.55 -14.81
C THR A 195 6.36 16.20 -15.06
N THR A 196 7.70 16.15 -14.92
CA THR A 196 8.46 14.91 -15.05
C THR A 196 7.99 13.86 -14.03
N ALA A 197 7.71 14.30 -12.80
CA ALA A 197 7.19 13.43 -11.75
C ALA A 197 5.83 12.81 -12.12
N MET A 198 4.92 13.57 -12.74
CA MET A 198 3.63 13.01 -13.21
C MET A 198 3.83 11.90 -14.24
N VAL A 199 4.78 12.07 -15.14
CA VAL A 199 5.10 11.09 -16.18
C VAL A 199 5.71 9.84 -15.57
N ASP A 200 6.66 9.98 -14.65
CA ASP A 200 7.37 8.86 -14.02
C ASP A 200 6.46 8.03 -13.13
N TYR A 201 5.67 8.67 -12.26
CA TYR A 201 4.74 7.97 -11.37
C TYR A 201 3.45 7.50 -12.04
N GLY A 202 3.11 8.03 -13.21
CA GLY A 202 1.98 7.58 -14.02
C GLY A 202 2.23 6.27 -14.80
N GLN A 203 3.47 5.76 -14.76
CA GLN A 203 3.85 4.52 -15.46
C GLN A 203 3.90 3.34 -14.50
N VAL A 204 3.40 2.20 -14.95
CA VAL A 204 3.52 0.93 -14.22
C VAL A 204 4.78 0.21 -14.67
N SER A 205 5.77 0.15 -13.80
CA SER A 205 6.90 -0.77 -14.01
C SER A 205 6.50 -2.21 -13.60
N PRO A 206 7.13 -3.25 -14.17
CA PRO A 206 6.88 -4.63 -13.74
C PRO A 206 7.10 -4.85 -12.24
N ALA A 207 8.10 -4.17 -11.66
CA ALA A 207 8.36 -4.22 -10.22
C ALA A 207 7.25 -3.54 -9.41
N ALA A 208 6.63 -2.46 -9.93
CA ALA A 208 5.53 -1.78 -9.27
C ALA A 208 4.26 -2.64 -9.17
N ALA A 209 4.09 -3.64 -10.03
CA ALA A 209 2.98 -4.58 -9.94
C ALA A 209 3.05 -5.50 -8.70
N LEU A 210 4.24 -5.68 -8.11
CA LEU A 210 4.40 -6.43 -6.87
C LEU A 210 4.06 -5.60 -5.61
N LEU A 211 4.07 -4.27 -5.72
CA LEU A 211 3.84 -3.37 -4.59
C LEU A 211 2.49 -3.60 -3.90
N PRO A 212 1.34 -3.70 -4.61
CA PRO A 212 0.05 -3.93 -3.96
C PRO A 212 -0.04 -5.29 -3.26
N LEU A 213 0.59 -6.31 -3.80
CA LEU A 213 0.61 -7.63 -3.17
C LEU A 213 1.40 -7.59 -1.86
N THR A 214 2.58 -6.98 -1.85
CA THR A 214 3.38 -6.81 -0.64
C THR A 214 2.70 -5.90 0.38
N ALA A 215 2.03 -4.82 -0.07
CA ALA A 215 1.29 -3.91 0.78
C ALA A 215 0.11 -4.60 1.47
N GLY A 216 -0.65 -5.43 0.75
CA GLY A 216 -1.75 -6.19 1.31
C GLY A 216 -1.30 -7.25 2.31
N VAL A 217 -0.22 -8.00 2.00
CA VAL A 217 0.39 -8.96 2.93
C VAL A 217 0.87 -8.25 4.20
N ALA A 218 1.68 -7.21 4.07
CA ALA A 218 2.22 -6.47 5.21
C ALA A 218 1.11 -5.84 6.07
N GLY A 219 0.06 -5.28 5.43
CA GLY A 219 -1.09 -4.72 6.11
C GLY A 219 -1.87 -5.73 6.91
N ALA A 220 -2.11 -6.90 6.34
CA ALA A 220 -2.81 -7.98 7.02
C ALA A 220 -1.99 -8.55 8.18
N LEU A 221 -0.68 -8.81 7.99
CA LEU A 221 0.22 -9.25 9.06
C LEU A 221 0.27 -8.25 10.21
N PHE A 222 0.30 -6.96 9.91
CA PHE A 222 0.28 -5.91 10.93
C PHE A 222 -1.02 -5.93 11.74
N LEU A 223 -2.18 -6.06 11.09
CA LEU A 223 -3.47 -6.05 11.78
C LEU A 223 -3.74 -7.33 12.56
N THR A 224 -3.10 -8.44 12.23
CA THR A 224 -3.15 -9.70 12.99
C THR A 224 -2.16 -9.75 14.14
N SER A 225 -1.13 -8.91 14.13
CA SER A 225 -0.14 -8.80 15.21
C SER A 225 -0.66 -7.98 16.38
N SER A 226 -0.09 -8.17 17.58
CA SER A 226 -0.51 -7.43 18.78
C SER A 226 -0.02 -5.99 18.81
N ASP A 227 -0.67 -5.16 19.64
CA ASP A 227 -0.42 -3.72 19.75
C ASP A 227 1.02 -3.32 20.21
N ARG A 228 1.81 -4.24 20.74
CA ARG A 228 3.14 -3.94 21.29
C ARG A 228 4.21 -3.61 20.26
N SER A 229 4.07 -4.14 19.04
CA SER A 229 5.06 -3.91 17.96
C SER A 229 4.76 -2.68 17.08
N SER A 230 3.76 -1.88 17.43
CA SER A 230 2.87 -1.31 16.44
C SER A 230 3.05 0.16 16.05
N LEU A 231 3.70 1.02 16.84
CA LEU A 231 3.73 2.45 16.45
C LEU A 231 4.55 2.69 15.17
N VAL A 232 5.70 2.03 15.04
CA VAL A 232 6.56 2.17 13.86
C VAL A 232 6.04 1.33 12.70
N SER A 233 5.62 0.08 12.96
CA SER A 233 5.11 -0.81 11.91
C SER A 233 3.76 -0.38 11.36
N GLY A 234 2.87 0.18 12.18
CA GLY A 234 1.56 0.70 11.73
C GLY A 234 1.68 1.88 10.78
N ALA A 235 2.55 2.82 11.09
CA ALA A 235 2.85 3.92 10.19
C ALA A 235 3.47 3.41 8.89
N SER A 236 4.41 2.45 8.95
CA SER A 236 5.08 1.88 7.77
C SER A 236 4.11 1.18 6.83
N VAL A 237 3.14 0.41 7.35
CA VAL A 237 2.10 -0.23 6.53
C VAL A 237 1.16 0.80 5.92
N GLY A 238 0.76 1.80 6.69
CA GLY A 238 -0.03 2.93 6.19
C GLY A 238 0.66 3.61 5.01
N VAL A 239 1.96 3.88 5.15
CA VAL A 239 2.81 4.44 4.08
C VAL A 239 2.85 3.52 2.88
N LEU A 240 3.07 2.21 3.06
CA LEU A 240 3.20 1.25 1.96
C LEU A 240 1.92 1.17 1.11
N VAL A 241 0.74 1.12 1.76
CA VAL A 241 -0.56 1.14 1.07
C VAL A 241 -0.81 2.49 0.39
N ALA A 242 -0.53 3.60 1.08
CA ALA A 242 -0.73 4.93 0.53
C ALA A 242 0.32 5.29 -0.54
N ALA A 243 1.55 4.77 -0.43
CA ALA A 243 2.61 4.95 -1.41
C ALA A 243 2.22 4.44 -2.79
N SER A 244 1.46 3.35 -2.83
CA SER A 244 0.96 2.79 -4.08
C SER A 244 -0.16 3.61 -4.71
N LEU A 245 -0.93 4.37 -3.94
CA LEU A 245 -2.19 5.00 -4.38
C LEU A 245 -2.14 6.52 -4.46
N ALA A 246 -1.40 7.18 -3.57
CA ALA A 246 -1.44 8.64 -3.47
C ALA A 246 -0.90 9.35 -4.71
N PRO A 247 0.29 9.04 -5.25
CA PRO A 247 0.76 9.70 -6.46
C PRO A 247 -0.13 9.43 -7.68
N PRO A 248 -0.53 8.18 -8.02
CA PRO A 248 -1.40 7.94 -9.17
C PRO A 248 -2.73 8.67 -9.09
N ILE A 249 -3.37 8.74 -7.92
CA ILE A 249 -4.66 9.43 -7.81
C ILE A 249 -4.52 10.96 -7.92
N GLY A 250 -3.40 11.53 -7.45
CA GLY A 250 -3.08 12.93 -7.69
C GLY A 250 -2.87 13.22 -9.17
N ILE A 251 -2.17 12.33 -9.87
CA ILE A 251 -1.96 12.45 -11.33
C ILE A 251 -3.29 12.39 -12.09
N VAL A 252 -4.24 11.53 -11.68
CA VAL A 252 -5.59 11.52 -12.29
C VAL A 252 -6.22 12.92 -12.24
N GLY A 253 -6.16 13.60 -11.09
CA GLY A 253 -6.68 14.97 -10.96
C GLY A 253 -5.92 15.99 -11.81
N MET A 254 -4.59 16.00 -11.72
CA MET A 254 -3.72 16.92 -12.44
C MET A 254 -3.81 16.74 -13.95
N ALA A 255 -3.72 15.50 -14.43
CA ALA A 255 -3.78 15.16 -15.85
C ALA A 255 -5.14 15.50 -16.48
N THR A 256 -6.22 15.32 -15.71
CA THR A 256 -7.56 15.74 -16.13
C THR A 256 -7.65 17.25 -16.32
N ALA A 257 -7.05 18.04 -15.42
CA ALA A 257 -7.02 19.50 -15.51
C ALA A 257 -6.31 20.02 -16.77
N ILE A 258 -5.23 19.36 -17.20
CA ILE A 258 -4.45 19.76 -18.38
C ILE A 258 -4.88 19.04 -19.68
N GLY A 259 -5.97 18.25 -19.62
CA GLY A 259 -6.50 17.54 -20.79
C GLY A 259 -5.65 16.33 -21.26
N ARG A 260 -4.68 15.84 -20.46
CA ARG A 260 -3.85 14.68 -20.74
C ARG A 260 -4.55 13.38 -20.33
N TRP A 261 -5.57 13.00 -21.11
CA TRP A 261 -6.41 11.83 -20.83
C TRP A 261 -5.63 10.50 -20.88
N ASP A 262 -4.57 10.43 -21.68
CA ASP A 262 -3.65 9.30 -21.73
C ASP A 262 -3.02 9.03 -20.37
N LEU A 263 -2.53 10.06 -19.72
CA LEU A 263 -1.91 9.99 -18.40
C LEU A 263 -2.93 9.74 -17.28
N ALA A 264 -4.12 10.37 -17.38
CA ALA A 264 -5.20 10.16 -16.42
C ALA A 264 -5.70 8.71 -16.43
N VAL A 265 -5.92 8.13 -17.62
CA VAL A 265 -6.36 6.73 -17.77
C VAL A 265 -5.28 5.75 -17.31
N SER A 266 -4.01 5.97 -17.69
CA SER A 266 -2.90 5.15 -17.20
C SER A 266 -2.81 5.16 -15.67
N SER A 267 -2.90 6.33 -15.05
CA SER A 267 -2.85 6.44 -13.58
C SER A 267 -4.07 5.82 -12.91
N LEU A 268 -5.26 5.94 -13.49
CA LEU A 268 -6.45 5.26 -12.99
C LEU A 268 -6.32 3.74 -13.05
N PHE A 269 -5.70 3.24 -14.13
CA PHE A 269 -5.37 1.82 -14.27
C PHE A 269 -4.42 1.34 -13.17
N VAL A 270 -3.39 2.15 -12.83
CA VAL A 270 -2.49 1.88 -11.69
C VAL A 270 -3.29 1.79 -10.40
N VAL A 271 -4.19 2.74 -10.13
CA VAL A 271 -5.05 2.74 -8.93
C VAL A 271 -5.89 1.46 -8.87
N ALA A 272 -6.50 1.05 -10.00
CA ALA A 272 -7.29 -0.18 -10.05
C ALA A 272 -6.44 -1.43 -9.76
N LEU A 273 -5.24 -1.52 -10.33
CA LEU A 273 -4.30 -2.61 -10.08
C LEU A 273 -3.91 -2.69 -8.59
N GLN A 274 -3.65 -1.54 -7.96
CA GLN A 274 -3.31 -1.45 -6.55
C GLN A 274 -4.48 -1.89 -5.65
N LEU A 275 -5.68 -1.40 -5.93
CA LEU A 275 -6.90 -1.78 -5.19
C LEU A 275 -7.12 -3.29 -5.17
N VAL A 276 -7.08 -3.89 -6.36
CA VAL A 276 -7.32 -5.33 -6.52
C VAL A 276 -6.21 -6.16 -5.87
N GLY A 277 -4.95 -5.77 -6.06
CA GLY A 277 -3.80 -6.48 -5.52
C GLY A 277 -3.76 -6.45 -3.98
N ILE A 278 -4.02 -5.29 -3.36
CA ILE A 278 -4.07 -5.14 -1.89
C ILE A 278 -5.22 -5.98 -1.32
N ASN A 279 -6.41 -5.91 -1.93
CA ASN A 279 -7.55 -6.67 -1.47
C ASN A 279 -7.31 -8.19 -1.56
N LEU A 280 -6.80 -8.66 -2.69
CA LEU A 280 -6.53 -10.08 -2.92
C LEU A 280 -5.52 -10.63 -1.91
N SER A 281 -4.34 -10.01 -1.83
CA SER A 281 -3.27 -10.50 -0.95
C SER A 281 -3.63 -10.36 0.54
N GLY A 282 -4.26 -9.25 0.93
CA GLY A 282 -4.73 -9.04 2.29
C GLY A 282 -5.81 -10.05 2.70
N ALA A 283 -6.80 -10.31 1.84
CA ALA A 283 -7.87 -11.27 2.11
C ALA A 283 -7.33 -12.71 2.24
N VAL A 284 -6.37 -13.10 1.42
CA VAL A 284 -5.72 -14.41 1.53
C VAL A 284 -5.01 -14.55 2.87
N VAL A 285 -4.22 -13.55 3.28
CA VAL A 285 -3.51 -13.57 4.57
C VAL A 285 -4.51 -13.62 5.73
N PHE A 286 -5.53 -12.77 5.76
CA PHE A 286 -6.55 -12.81 6.81
C PHE A 286 -7.23 -14.18 6.89
N ARG A 287 -7.48 -14.82 5.75
CA ARG A 287 -8.06 -16.18 5.73
C ARG A 287 -7.12 -17.23 6.31
N LEU A 288 -5.81 -17.11 6.04
CA LEU A 288 -4.79 -17.99 6.62
C LEU A 288 -4.67 -17.82 8.15
N PHE A 289 -4.92 -16.61 8.66
CA PHE A 289 -4.98 -16.31 10.09
C PHE A 289 -6.34 -16.63 10.73
N GLY A 290 -7.19 -17.41 10.06
CA GLY A 290 -8.42 -17.95 10.62
C GLY A 290 -9.66 -17.07 10.50
N LEU A 291 -9.60 -15.90 9.83
CA LEU A 291 -10.81 -15.14 9.51
C LEU A 291 -11.69 -15.97 8.56
N SER A 292 -12.70 -16.64 9.11
CA SER A 292 -13.58 -17.49 8.35
C SER A 292 -15.05 -17.11 8.58
N GLN A 293 -15.93 -17.66 7.76
CA GLN A 293 -17.38 -17.46 7.83
C GLN A 293 -18.05 -18.29 8.95
N GLY A 294 -17.26 -18.92 9.83
CA GLY A 294 -17.76 -19.86 10.81
C GLY A 294 -18.62 -19.21 11.88
N GLY A 295 -19.84 -19.72 12.00
CA GLY A 295 -20.75 -19.49 13.10
C GLY A 295 -21.64 -18.25 13.01
N ALA A 296 -22.68 -18.22 13.84
CA ALA A 296 -23.66 -17.13 13.99
C ALA A 296 -23.04 -15.78 14.41
N ARG A 297 -21.76 -15.75 14.71
CA ARG A 297 -20.99 -14.54 15.06
C ARG A 297 -20.90 -13.53 13.92
N TYR A 298 -21.03 -14.00 12.68
CA TYR A 298 -21.01 -13.19 11.47
C TYR A 298 -22.36 -13.32 10.73
N GLU A 299 -23.43 -12.86 11.36
CA GLU A 299 -24.80 -12.95 10.84
C GLU A 299 -24.95 -12.44 9.39
N THR A 300 -24.07 -11.55 8.97
CA THR A 300 -24.07 -10.96 7.62
C THR A 300 -23.16 -11.69 6.64
N ALA A 301 -22.51 -12.78 7.05
CA ALA A 301 -21.57 -13.50 6.20
C ALA A 301 -22.28 -14.30 5.10
N SER A 302 -21.87 -14.06 3.85
CA SER A 302 -22.35 -14.79 2.68
C SER A 302 -21.36 -15.90 2.30
N PRO A 303 -21.77 -17.18 2.25
CA PRO A 303 -20.88 -18.31 1.97
C PRO A 303 -20.10 -18.21 0.66
N GLY A 304 -20.64 -17.55 -0.36
CA GLY A 304 -20.01 -17.41 -1.66
C GLY A 304 -19.10 -16.17 -1.81
N LEU A 305 -19.16 -15.22 -0.89
CA LEU A 305 -18.52 -13.92 -1.08
C LEU A 305 -16.98 -14.00 -1.03
N PHE A 306 -16.41 -14.81 -0.16
CA PHE A 306 -14.96 -15.04 -0.14
C PHE A 306 -14.49 -15.68 -1.44
N GLN A 307 -15.10 -16.80 -1.85
CA GLN A 307 -14.70 -17.52 -3.06
C GLN A 307 -14.90 -16.63 -4.30
N GLY A 308 -16.07 -15.99 -4.41
CA GLY A 308 -16.38 -15.05 -5.48
C GLY A 308 -15.43 -13.84 -5.48
N GLY A 309 -15.15 -13.27 -4.32
CA GLY A 309 -14.24 -12.15 -4.16
C GLY A 309 -12.80 -12.49 -4.60
N ILE A 310 -12.28 -13.65 -4.20
CA ILE A 310 -10.95 -14.12 -4.62
C ILE A 310 -10.91 -14.39 -6.14
N ILE A 311 -11.92 -15.10 -6.68
CA ILE A 311 -11.98 -15.39 -8.12
C ILE A 311 -12.05 -14.09 -8.92
N VAL A 312 -12.94 -13.18 -8.57
CA VAL A 312 -13.08 -11.89 -9.27
C VAL A 312 -11.81 -11.06 -9.14
N SER A 313 -11.22 -10.94 -7.95
CA SER A 313 -9.97 -10.20 -7.75
C SER A 313 -8.81 -10.83 -8.52
N THR A 314 -8.71 -12.17 -8.57
CA THR A 314 -7.67 -12.86 -9.33
C THR A 314 -7.86 -12.64 -10.83
N LEU A 315 -9.08 -12.79 -11.36
CA LEU A 315 -9.37 -12.56 -12.77
C LEU A 315 -9.12 -11.10 -13.17
N LEU A 316 -9.53 -10.15 -12.34
CA LEU A 316 -9.24 -8.72 -12.56
C LEU A 316 -7.74 -8.45 -12.53
N LEU A 317 -7.02 -8.99 -11.55
CA LEU A 317 -5.57 -8.82 -11.47
C LEU A 317 -4.87 -9.42 -12.69
N CYS A 318 -5.20 -10.65 -13.06
CA CYS A 318 -4.66 -11.30 -14.25
C CYS A 318 -5.00 -10.51 -15.54
N GLY A 319 -6.25 -10.03 -15.66
CA GLY A 319 -6.67 -9.21 -16.81
C GLY A 319 -5.91 -7.88 -16.87
N LEU A 320 -5.79 -7.17 -15.74
CA LEU A 320 -5.01 -5.94 -15.65
C LEU A 320 -3.52 -6.18 -15.96
N LEU A 321 -2.93 -7.25 -15.44
CA LEU A 321 -1.56 -7.61 -15.74
C LEU A 321 -1.39 -8.04 -17.20
N ALA A 322 -2.35 -8.78 -17.76
CA ALA A 322 -2.33 -9.16 -19.18
C ALA A 322 -2.37 -7.92 -20.09
N VAL A 323 -3.22 -6.94 -19.79
CA VAL A 323 -3.25 -5.66 -20.53
C VAL A 323 -1.92 -4.91 -20.35
N GLN A 324 -1.38 -4.86 -19.12
CA GLN A 324 -0.11 -4.19 -18.84
C GLN A 324 1.07 -4.82 -19.58
N PHE A 325 1.08 -6.17 -19.67
CA PHE A 325 2.19 -6.93 -20.25
C PHE A 325 1.93 -7.41 -21.69
N SER A 326 0.82 -6.97 -22.28
CA SER A 326 0.51 -7.26 -23.70
C SER A 326 1.52 -6.64 -24.67
N ASP A 327 2.25 -5.61 -24.24
CA ASP A 327 3.26 -4.94 -25.05
C ASP A 327 4.68 -5.31 -24.53
N PRO A 328 5.36 -6.28 -25.17
CA PRO A 328 6.69 -6.73 -24.75
C PRO A 328 7.74 -5.61 -24.75
N VAL A 329 7.51 -4.56 -25.53
CA VAL A 329 8.37 -3.37 -25.59
C VAL A 329 8.36 -2.59 -24.25
N VAL A 330 7.24 -2.59 -23.53
CA VAL A 330 7.12 -1.91 -22.22
C VAL A 330 7.94 -2.62 -21.14
N LEU A 331 8.07 -3.93 -21.22
CA LEU A 331 8.88 -4.74 -20.30
C LEU A 331 10.39 -4.54 -20.47
N GLU A 332 10.85 -4.38 -21.71
CA GLU A 332 12.27 -4.31 -22.02
C GLU A 332 12.85 -2.90 -21.89
N ARG A 333 12.06 -1.85 -22.16
CA ARG A 333 12.51 -0.45 -22.17
C ARG A 333 13.17 0.04 -20.88
N PRO A 334 12.61 -0.18 -19.66
CA PRO A 334 13.27 0.26 -18.42
C PRO A 334 14.61 -0.46 -18.21
N GLY A 335 14.66 -1.75 -18.56
CA GLY A 335 15.88 -2.54 -18.50
C GLY A 335 16.93 -2.07 -19.50
N LEU A 336 16.52 -1.73 -20.72
CA LEU A 336 17.40 -1.18 -21.76
C LEU A 336 17.90 0.21 -21.40
N ALA A 337 17.04 1.11 -20.91
CA ALA A 337 17.44 2.44 -20.46
C ALA A 337 18.47 2.35 -19.36
N ARG A 338 18.25 1.49 -18.35
CA ARG A 338 19.21 1.28 -17.25
C ARG A 338 20.53 0.72 -17.73
N ARG A 339 20.52 -0.26 -18.66
CA ARG A 339 21.75 -0.81 -19.26
C ARG A 339 22.47 0.23 -20.12
N ALA A 340 21.74 1.05 -20.87
CA ALA A 340 22.31 2.13 -21.67
C ALA A 340 22.96 3.19 -20.77
N LYS A 341 22.33 3.56 -19.63
CA LYS A 341 22.92 4.47 -18.65
C LYS A 341 24.27 3.94 -18.13
N VAL A 342 24.30 2.68 -17.67
CA VAL A 342 25.54 2.05 -17.15
C VAL A 342 26.61 1.98 -18.22
N GLU A 343 26.26 1.63 -19.46
CA GLU A 343 27.18 1.59 -20.60
C GLU A 343 27.75 2.99 -20.92
N MET A 344 26.89 4.02 -20.89
CA MET A 344 27.34 5.42 -21.08
C MET A 344 28.31 5.88 -20.00
N GLU A 345 28.02 5.58 -18.72
CA GLU A 345 28.90 5.88 -17.60
C GLU A 345 30.25 5.17 -17.76
N GLU A 346 30.25 3.89 -18.14
CA GLU A 346 31.48 3.11 -18.33
C GLU A 346 32.32 3.62 -19.52
N ILE A 347 31.68 4.03 -20.61
CA ILE A 347 32.34 4.61 -21.77
C ILE A 347 33.00 5.95 -21.41
N LEU A 348 32.29 6.81 -20.68
CA LEU A 348 32.83 8.10 -20.24
C LEU A 348 34.02 7.93 -19.32
N GLN A 349 33.92 7.01 -18.32
CA GLN A 349 35.04 6.73 -17.41
C GLN A 349 36.27 6.16 -18.15
N LYS A 350 36.06 5.29 -19.14
CA LYS A 350 37.17 4.71 -19.94
C LYS A 350 37.77 5.65 -20.96
N SER A 351 37.07 6.69 -21.33
CA SER A 351 37.55 7.64 -22.32
C SER A 351 38.69 8.52 -21.80
N GLU A 352 38.82 8.69 -20.46
CA GLU A 352 39.76 9.62 -19.79
C GLU A 352 39.62 11.08 -20.25
N LEU A 353 38.64 11.39 -21.11
CA LEU A 353 38.37 12.71 -21.64
C LEU A 353 37.50 13.57 -20.73
N ALA A 354 36.63 12.91 -19.95
CA ALA A 354 35.68 13.60 -19.09
C ALA A 354 35.20 12.71 -17.91
N GLU A 355 34.98 13.35 -16.79
CA GLU A 355 34.34 12.72 -15.63
C GLU A 355 32.83 12.91 -15.69
N PRO A 356 32.02 11.82 -15.67
CA PRO A 356 30.58 11.94 -15.65
C PRO A 356 30.09 12.45 -14.28
N ILE A 357 29.31 13.54 -14.27
CA ILE A 357 28.62 14.06 -13.08
C ILE A 357 27.23 13.43 -13.00
N GLU A 358 26.53 13.46 -14.12
CA GLU A 358 25.20 12.92 -14.22
C GLU A 358 25.01 12.29 -15.60
N VAL A 359 24.52 11.07 -15.63
CA VAL A 359 24.16 10.36 -16.87
C VAL A 359 22.72 9.86 -16.74
N THR A 360 21.90 10.22 -17.70
CA THR A 360 20.52 9.75 -17.79
C THR A 360 20.27 9.10 -19.14
N ALA A 361 19.46 8.03 -19.12
CA ALA A 361 19.02 7.38 -20.34
C ALA A 361 17.52 7.06 -20.20
N ARG A 362 16.71 7.55 -21.15
CA ARG A 362 15.25 7.40 -21.10
C ARG A 362 14.68 7.22 -22.51
N PHE A 363 13.52 6.58 -22.56
CA PHE A 363 12.71 6.55 -23.79
C PHE A 363 11.67 7.66 -23.69
N PRO A 364 11.61 8.60 -24.66
CA PRO A 364 10.58 9.62 -24.66
C PRO A 364 9.21 9.00 -24.86
N GLN A 365 8.24 9.50 -24.13
CA GLN A 365 6.84 9.14 -24.28
C GLN A 365 6.17 9.98 -25.38
N ALA A 366 6.67 9.91 -26.59
CA ALA A 366 5.99 10.53 -27.71
C ALA A 366 5.01 9.53 -28.34
N GLY A 367 3.70 9.70 -28.02
CA GLY A 367 2.54 9.15 -28.72
C GLY A 367 2.70 7.74 -29.31
N ALA A 368 1.81 6.85 -29.04
CA ALA A 368 1.44 5.56 -29.66
C ALA A 368 2.33 4.88 -30.73
N LYS A 369 3.55 5.31 -31.01
CA LYS A 369 4.48 4.64 -31.91
C LYS A 369 5.40 3.72 -31.14
N LYS A 370 5.38 2.45 -31.49
CA LYS A 370 6.15 1.33 -30.90
C LYS A 370 7.67 1.50 -30.91
N GLU A 371 8.23 2.54 -31.55
CA GLU A 371 9.66 2.72 -31.82
C GLU A 371 10.11 4.14 -31.43
N GLY A 372 10.02 4.48 -30.14
CA GLY A 372 10.62 5.74 -29.64
C GLY A 372 12.14 5.60 -29.54
N PRO A 373 12.94 6.62 -29.91
CA PRO A 373 14.40 6.61 -29.77
C PRO A 373 14.79 6.61 -28.29
N LEU A 374 15.96 6.03 -27.98
CA LEU A 374 16.59 6.20 -26.67
C LEU A 374 17.21 7.60 -26.61
N LEU A 375 16.83 8.40 -25.62
CA LEU A 375 17.48 9.66 -25.31
C LEU A 375 18.51 9.44 -24.19
N GLY A 376 19.76 9.69 -24.49
CA GLY A 376 20.85 9.72 -23.52
C GLY A 376 21.27 11.18 -23.26
N GLU A 377 21.35 11.58 -22.02
CA GLU A 377 21.90 12.87 -21.60
C GLU A 377 23.07 12.60 -20.66
N ALA A 378 24.20 13.29 -20.88
CA ALA A 378 25.35 13.21 -20.02
C ALA A 378 25.85 14.61 -19.67
N ILE A 379 26.00 14.88 -18.38
CA ILE A 379 26.66 16.09 -17.87
C ILE A 379 28.04 15.67 -17.40
N VAL A 380 29.07 16.31 -17.97
CA VAL A 380 30.45 15.90 -17.75
C VAL A 380 31.34 17.08 -17.38
N LEU A 381 32.40 16.81 -16.62
CA LEU A 381 33.54 17.71 -16.41
C LEU A 381 34.70 17.26 -17.33
N PRO A 382 35.36 18.19 -18.06
CA PRO A 382 36.56 17.85 -18.83
C PRO A 382 37.67 17.33 -17.92
N ALA A 383 38.29 16.22 -18.29
CA ALA A 383 39.41 15.62 -17.54
C ALA A 383 40.72 15.68 -18.33
N GLY A 384 41.83 15.71 -17.64
CA GLY A 384 43.16 15.65 -18.23
C GLY A 384 43.41 16.71 -19.32
N ASN A 385 43.96 16.28 -20.45
CA ASN A 385 44.25 17.15 -21.58
C ASN A 385 43.02 17.70 -22.32
N ALA A 386 41.86 17.10 -22.11
CA ALA A 386 40.61 17.56 -22.69
C ALA A 386 40.10 18.87 -22.05
N ALA A 387 40.59 19.23 -20.88
CA ALA A 387 40.26 20.51 -20.24
C ALA A 387 40.77 21.74 -21.01
N ALA A 388 41.74 21.57 -21.91
CA ALA A 388 42.25 22.60 -22.79
C ALA A 388 41.52 22.69 -24.15
N GLN A 389 40.66 21.78 -24.46
CA GLN A 389 39.88 21.75 -25.71
C GLN A 389 38.69 22.71 -25.64
N PRO A 390 38.23 23.25 -26.78
CA PRO A 390 36.99 24.01 -26.84
C PRO A 390 35.80 23.10 -26.41
N PRO A 391 34.90 23.62 -25.56
CA PRO A 391 33.75 22.81 -25.03
C PRO A 391 32.89 22.17 -26.12
N GLU A 392 32.71 22.88 -27.22
CA GLU A 392 31.90 22.41 -28.36
C GLU A 392 32.54 21.23 -29.08
N ASP A 393 33.87 21.18 -29.19
CA ASP A 393 34.56 20.08 -29.86
C ASP A 393 34.57 18.84 -28.96
N LEU A 394 34.83 19.00 -27.68
CA LEU A 394 34.71 17.90 -26.69
C LEU A 394 33.28 17.33 -26.61
N ARG A 395 32.28 18.21 -26.61
CA ARG A 395 30.86 17.79 -26.66
C ARG A 395 30.58 16.93 -27.87
N ARG A 396 31.01 17.36 -29.06
CA ARG A 396 30.79 16.61 -30.31
C ARG A 396 31.52 15.27 -30.32
N GLU A 397 32.72 15.23 -29.80
CA GLU A 397 33.55 14.03 -29.72
C GLU A 397 32.92 13.01 -28.79
N LEU A 398 32.54 13.40 -27.58
CA LEU A 398 31.88 12.53 -26.59
C LEU A 398 30.51 12.05 -27.09
N ALA A 399 29.70 12.95 -27.65
CA ALA A 399 28.40 12.56 -28.21
C ALA A 399 28.52 11.51 -29.32
N ARG A 400 29.50 11.68 -30.24
CA ARG A 400 29.77 10.69 -31.29
C ARG A 400 30.21 9.35 -30.72
N LEU A 401 31.13 9.37 -29.77
CA LEU A 401 31.69 8.19 -29.14
C LEU A 401 30.58 7.39 -28.43
N LEU A 402 29.74 8.06 -27.65
CA LEU A 402 28.62 7.45 -26.96
C LEU A 402 27.58 6.88 -27.95
N GLN A 403 27.20 7.68 -28.96
CA GLN A 403 26.21 7.26 -29.97
C GLN A 403 26.68 6.07 -30.81
N GLU A 404 27.96 6.05 -31.20
CA GLU A 404 28.54 4.96 -31.97
C GLU A 404 28.61 3.67 -31.16
N ARG A 405 28.98 3.73 -29.90
CA ARG A 405 29.04 2.60 -28.99
C ARG A 405 27.66 2.04 -28.69
N LEU A 406 26.67 2.89 -28.38
CA LEU A 406 25.28 2.48 -28.19
C LEU A 406 24.71 1.82 -29.43
N ARG A 407 24.99 2.36 -30.65
CA ARG A 407 24.55 1.77 -31.93
C ARG A 407 25.18 0.42 -32.20
N ARG A 408 26.44 0.22 -31.83
CA ARG A 408 27.11 -1.10 -31.97
C ARG A 408 26.52 -2.13 -31.02
N ARG A 409 26.17 -1.71 -29.79
CA ARG A 409 25.63 -2.61 -28.76
C ARG A 409 24.18 -2.99 -29.01
N TRP A 410 23.38 -2.04 -29.51
CA TRP A 410 21.96 -2.22 -29.87
C TRP A 410 21.66 -1.69 -31.27
N PRO A 411 21.94 -2.48 -32.33
CA PRO A 411 21.79 -2.03 -33.73
C PRO A 411 20.37 -1.68 -34.13
N SER A 412 19.38 -2.30 -33.47
CA SER A 412 17.95 -2.06 -33.71
C SER A 412 17.40 -0.82 -32.98
N LEU A 413 18.21 -0.19 -32.13
CA LEU A 413 17.75 0.92 -31.29
C LEU A 413 18.24 2.25 -31.88
N THR A 414 17.30 3.14 -32.21
CA THR A 414 17.63 4.51 -32.54
C THR A 414 17.98 5.26 -31.26
N SER A 415 19.20 5.72 -31.12
CA SER A 415 19.67 6.50 -29.95
C SER A 415 20.05 7.91 -30.33
N PHE A 416 19.64 8.89 -29.54
CA PHE A 416 20.11 10.26 -29.56
C PHE A 416 20.83 10.55 -28.25
N VAL A 417 22.05 11.05 -28.34
CA VAL A 417 22.85 11.36 -27.16
C VAL A 417 23.20 12.83 -27.20
N ASP A 418 22.87 13.54 -26.12
CA ASP A 418 23.31 14.91 -25.88
C ASP A 418 24.32 14.92 -24.72
N VAL A 419 25.34 15.75 -24.85
CA VAL A 419 26.39 15.87 -23.85
C VAL A 419 26.53 17.34 -23.47
N SER A 420 26.43 17.65 -22.20
CA SER A 420 26.66 18.98 -21.64
C SER A 420 28.00 19.00 -20.91
N VAL A 421 28.91 19.84 -21.36
CA VAL A 421 30.24 20.01 -20.76
C VAL A 421 30.20 21.18 -19.80
N LEU A 422 30.38 20.90 -18.50
CA LEU A 422 30.45 21.95 -17.48
C LEU A 422 31.86 22.56 -17.44
N HIS A 423 31.91 23.87 -17.54
CA HIS A 423 33.15 24.62 -17.31
C HIS A 423 33.18 25.10 -15.87
N VAL A 424 34.10 24.58 -15.08
CA VAL A 424 34.47 25.21 -13.82
C VAL A 424 35.30 26.42 -14.19
N GLN A 425 34.71 27.61 -14.22
CA GLN A 425 35.50 28.84 -14.23
C GLN A 425 36.38 28.83 -12.98
N GLY A 426 37.66 28.53 -13.17
CA GLY A 426 38.64 28.55 -12.09
C GLY A 426 38.56 29.88 -11.38
N ALA A 427 38.45 29.86 -10.08
CA ALA A 427 38.70 31.01 -9.23
C ALA A 427 40.08 31.55 -9.60
N ARG A 428 40.15 32.57 -10.47
CA ARG A 428 41.36 33.36 -10.64
C ARG A 428 41.67 33.92 -9.28
N GLY A 429 42.69 33.35 -8.63
CA GLY A 429 43.28 33.91 -7.42
C GLY A 429 43.53 35.40 -7.66
N LYS A 430 43.00 36.22 -6.76
CA LYS A 430 43.49 37.58 -6.60
C LYS A 430 44.94 37.51 -6.17
N PRO A 431 45.80 38.35 -6.75
CA PRO A 431 47.19 38.50 -6.32
C PRO A 431 47.28 39.04 -4.90
#